data_f343a10c48a6c17a56ee5712787061e5
#
_entry.id   f343a10c48a6c17a56ee5712787061e5
#
_cell.length_a   1.000
_cell.length_b   1.000
_cell.length_c   1.000
_cell.angle_alpha   90.00
_cell.angle_beta   90.00
_cell.angle_gamma   90.00
#
_symmetry.space_group_name_H-M   'P 1'
#
loop_
_entity.id
_entity.type
_entity.pdbx_description
1 polymer ?
#
loop_
_entity_poly.entity_id
_entity_poly.type
_entity_poly.pdbx_seq_one_letter_code
_entity_poly.pdbx_strand_id
1 'polypeptide(L)'
;GLSEEFNMIANSRVLGVPSLVIFLVITVLAGHIILSKTVLGRRIYAVGGNEDAARLSGVSTAKVKLFVYVFCGILSGIAGILICSRITSGNGTVAEGYEMNAISAAVIGGVSMTGGSGNVLGMVVGAMILTIIQNSFDIMGVNSFYQNLIKGIIILLAVFLDLRGKKKKN
;
A
#
# COMPACT_ATOMS: atom_id res chain seq x y z
N GLY A 1 -7.23 3.79 28.82
CA GLY A 1 -6.44 2.94 27.95
C GLY A 1 -7.33 1.89 27.30
N LEU A 2 -6.89 1.33 26.21
CA LEU A 2 -7.56 0.21 25.53
C LEU A 2 -7.41 -1.06 26.39
N SER A 3 -8.34 -2.02 26.26
CA SER A 3 -8.28 -3.27 27.01
C SER A 3 -7.01 -4.06 26.70
N GLU A 4 -6.53 -4.85 27.66
CA GLU A 4 -5.33 -5.68 27.47
C GLU A 4 -5.49 -6.67 26.31
N GLU A 5 -6.67 -7.24 26.14
CA GLU A 5 -7.00 -8.14 25.05
C GLU A 5 -6.85 -7.47 23.67
N PHE A 6 -7.27 -6.20 23.56
CA PHE A 6 -7.09 -5.44 22.33
C PHE A 6 -5.61 -5.17 22.03
N ASN A 7 -4.83 -4.85 23.06
CA ASN A 7 -3.39 -4.62 22.91
C ASN A 7 -2.63 -5.89 22.50
N MET A 8 -3.12 -7.08 22.83
CA MET A 8 -2.53 -8.35 22.38
C MET A 8 -2.62 -8.56 20.87
N ILE A 9 -3.57 -7.95 20.15
CA ILE A 9 -3.75 -8.15 18.71
C ILE A 9 -2.46 -7.85 17.92
N ALA A 10 -1.80 -6.73 18.22
CA ALA A 10 -0.56 -6.34 17.53
C ALA A 10 0.71 -6.70 18.29
N ASN A 11 0.63 -6.84 19.63
CA ASN A 11 1.82 -7.00 20.48
C ASN A 11 2.07 -8.46 20.91
N SER A 12 1.17 -9.40 20.57
CA SER A 12 1.37 -10.82 20.87
C SER A 12 2.42 -11.46 19.96
N ARG A 13 2.97 -12.57 20.42
CA ARG A 13 3.83 -13.45 19.62
C ARG A 13 3.17 -14.81 19.48
N VAL A 14 2.93 -15.25 18.28
CA VAL A 14 2.42 -16.58 17.97
C VAL A 14 3.57 -17.41 17.42
N LEU A 15 3.92 -18.49 18.11
CA LEU A 15 5.08 -19.34 17.78
C LEU A 15 6.41 -18.56 17.68
N GLY A 16 6.59 -17.52 18.50
CA GLY A 16 7.78 -16.68 18.48
C GLY A 16 7.79 -15.57 17.42
N VAL A 17 6.82 -15.57 16.49
CA VAL A 17 6.68 -14.55 15.43
C VAL A 17 5.73 -13.43 15.89
N PRO A 18 6.11 -12.14 15.75
CA PRO A 18 5.21 -11.04 16.05
C PRO A 18 3.92 -11.13 15.21
N SER A 19 2.75 -10.91 15.83
CA SER A 19 1.45 -10.99 15.15
C SER A 19 1.37 -10.06 13.91
N LEU A 20 1.98 -8.88 13.97
CA LEU A 20 2.05 -7.95 12.83
C LEU A 20 2.70 -8.57 11.58
N VAL A 21 3.72 -9.41 11.76
CA VAL A 21 4.38 -10.12 10.63
C VAL A 21 3.43 -11.15 10.03
N ILE A 22 2.64 -11.82 10.86
CA ILE A 22 1.64 -12.79 10.40
C ILE A 22 0.57 -12.08 9.56
N PHE A 23 0.04 -10.94 10.04
CA PHE A 23 -0.90 -10.11 9.28
C PHE A 23 -0.31 -9.62 7.95
N LEU A 24 0.95 -9.18 7.96
CA LEU A 24 1.66 -8.78 6.74
C LEU A 24 1.70 -9.94 5.73
N VAL A 25 2.15 -11.12 6.15
CA VAL A 25 2.27 -12.29 5.26
C VAL A 25 0.92 -12.68 4.70
N ILE A 26 -0.12 -12.76 5.53
CA ILE A 26 -1.49 -13.08 5.08
C ILE A 26 -1.98 -12.07 4.05
N THR A 27 -1.81 -10.77 4.31
CA THR A 27 -2.25 -9.70 3.41
C THR A 27 -1.49 -9.73 2.08
N VAL A 28 -0.18 -9.94 2.11
CA VAL A 28 0.67 -10.04 0.91
C VAL A 28 0.29 -11.27 0.09
N LEU A 29 0.10 -12.43 0.72
CA LEU A 29 -0.32 -13.65 0.02
C LEU A 29 -1.70 -13.49 -0.61
N ALA A 30 -2.67 -12.97 0.14
CA ALA A 30 -4.03 -12.72 -0.36
C ALA A 30 -4.00 -11.74 -1.55
N GLY A 31 -3.31 -10.62 -1.42
CA GLY A 31 -3.16 -9.63 -2.50
C GLY A 31 -2.46 -10.21 -3.72
N HIS A 32 -1.38 -10.98 -3.52
CA HIS A 32 -0.66 -11.64 -4.61
C HIS A 32 -1.54 -12.65 -5.35
N ILE A 33 -2.27 -13.49 -4.62
CA ILE A 33 -3.18 -14.49 -5.22
C ILE A 33 -4.29 -13.78 -6.00
N ILE A 34 -4.95 -12.79 -5.39
CA ILE A 34 -6.04 -12.05 -6.04
C ILE A 34 -5.55 -11.40 -7.33
N LEU A 35 -4.45 -10.65 -7.29
CA LEU A 35 -3.99 -9.88 -8.44
C LEU A 35 -3.31 -10.74 -9.51
N SER A 36 -2.52 -11.76 -9.12
CA SER A 36 -1.71 -12.54 -10.08
C SER A 36 -2.39 -13.81 -10.55
N LYS A 37 -3.28 -14.43 -9.76
CA LYS A 37 -3.82 -15.76 -10.04
C LYS A 37 -5.31 -15.78 -10.38
N THR A 38 -6.05 -14.67 -10.21
CA THR A 38 -7.50 -14.65 -10.45
C THR A 38 -7.92 -13.91 -11.72
N VAL A 39 -9.12 -14.22 -12.21
CA VAL A 39 -9.76 -13.47 -13.31
C VAL A 39 -10.02 -12.03 -12.88
N LEU A 40 -10.35 -11.82 -11.60
CA LEU A 40 -10.59 -10.49 -11.04
C LEU A 40 -9.33 -9.62 -11.13
N GLY A 41 -8.15 -10.16 -10.81
CA GLY A 41 -6.88 -9.44 -10.93
C GLY A 41 -6.62 -9.00 -12.37
N ARG A 42 -6.84 -9.88 -13.35
CA ARG A 42 -6.72 -9.50 -14.77
C ARG A 42 -7.68 -8.37 -15.17
N ARG A 43 -8.92 -8.40 -14.66
CA ARG A 43 -9.90 -7.32 -14.89
C ARG A 43 -9.47 -6.02 -14.23
N ILE A 44 -8.89 -6.06 -13.01
CA ILE A 44 -8.35 -4.89 -12.31
C ILE A 44 -7.25 -4.24 -13.15
N TYR A 45 -6.28 -5.02 -13.66
CA TYR A 45 -5.21 -4.49 -14.53
C TYR A 45 -5.75 -3.96 -15.86
N ALA A 46 -6.73 -4.62 -16.46
CA ALA A 46 -7.36 -4.17 -17.71
C ALA A 46 -8.07 -2.83 -17.52
N VAL A 47 -8.89 -2.69 -16.48
CA VAL A 47 -9.60 -1.45 -16.15
C VAL A 47 -8.62 -0.33 -15.79
N GLY A 48 -7.55 -0.63 -15.05
CA GLY A 48 -6.52 0.34 -14.70
C GLY A 48 -5.70 0.80 -15.90
N GLY A 49 -5.49 -0.06 -16.90
CA GLY A 49 -4.72 0.28 -18.11
C GLY A 49 -5.50 1.10 -19.13
N ASN A 50 -6.74 0.69 -19.41
CA ASN A 50 -7.66 1.43 -20.27
C ASN A 50 -9.10 1.03 -19.95
N GLU A 51 -9.80 1.91 -19.26
CA GLU A 51 -11.17 1.67 -18.80
C GLU A 51 -12.15 1.50 -19.98
N ASP A 52 -12.02 2.31 -21.02
CA ASP A 52 -12.93 2.26 -22.18
C ASP A 52 -12.73 0.97 -22.98
N ALA A 53 -11.49 0.56 -23.21
CA ALA A 53 -11.18 -0.70 -23.87
C ALA A 53 -11.69 -1.90 -23.04
N ALA A 54 -11.52 -1.88 -21.72
CA ALA A 54 -12.04 -2.90 -20.84
C ALA A 54 -13.57 -2.99 -20.88
N ARG A 55 -14.26 -1.85 -20.89
CA ARG A 55 -15.72 -1.78 -21.00
C ARG A 55 -16.23 -2.31 -22.34
N LEU A 56 -15.57 -1.95 -23.44
CA LEU A 56 -15.89 -2.46 -24.78
C LEU A 56 -15.67 -3.97 -24.89
N SER A 57 -14.73 -4.51 -24.11
CA SER A 57 -14.47 -5.96 -23.99
C SER A 57 -15.46 -6.68 -23.04
N GLY A 58 -16.54 -6.02 -22.60
CA GLY A 58 -17.56 -6.64 -21.74
C GLY A 58 -17.21 -6.70 -20.24
N VAL A 59 -16.15 -6.02 -19.79
CA VAL A 59 -15.81 -5.95 -18.37
C VAL A 59 -16.67 -4.88 -17.68
N SER A 60 -17.39 -5.25 -16.63
CA SER A 60 -18.12 -4.29 -15.79
C SER A 60 -17.15 -3.46 -14.95
N THR A 61 -16.72 -2.30 -15.48
CA THR A 61 -15.74 -1.41 -14.83
C THR A 61 -16.22 -0.92 -13.47
N ALA A 62 -17.52 -0.62 -13.32
CA ALA A 62 -18.12 -0.18 -12.06
C ALA A 62 -17.99 -1.23 -10.95
N LYS A 63 -18.27 -2.52 -11.25
CA LYS A 63 -18.12 -3.60 -10.28
C LYS A 63 -16.68 -3.83 -9.88
N VAL A 64 -15.75 -3.73 -10.82
CA VAL A 64 -14.31 -3.86 -10.56
C VAL A 64 -13.82 -2.72 -9.66
N LYS A 65 -14.19 -1.48 -9.96
CA LYS A 65 -13.84 -0.32 -9.13
C LYS A 65 -14.43 -0.44 -7.73
N LEU A 66 -15.72 -0.79 -7.63
CA LEU A 66 -16.37 -0.98 -6.33
C LEU A 66 -15.62 -2.02 -5.48
N PHE A 67 -15.27 -3.16 -6.07
CA PHE A 67 -14.49 -4.18 -5.36
C PHE A 67 -13.15 -3.64 -4.87
N VAL A 68 -12.40 -2.93 -5.71
CA VAL A 68 -11.08 -2.37 -5.34
C VAL A 68 -11.22 -1.38 -4.18
N TYR A 69 -12.20 -0.47 -4.23
CA TYR A 69 -12.42 0.49 -3.15
C TYR A 69 -12.86 -0.17 -1.85
N VAL A 70 -13.78 -1.13 -1.91
CA VAL A 70 -14.22 -1.88 -0.73
C VAL A 70 -13.06 -2.67 -0.12
N PHE A 71 -12.28 -3.35 -0.95
CA PHE A 71 -11.12 -4.10 -0.50
C PHE A 71 -10.05 -3.20 0.14
N CYS A 72 -9.76 -2.05 -0.47
CA CYS A 72 -8.87 -1.04 0.08
C CYS A 72 -9.38 -0.53 1.43
N GLY A 73 -10.68 -0.23 1.55
CA GLY A 73 -11.30 0.21 2.79
C GLY A 73 -11.18 -0.82 3.92
N ILE A 74 -11.42 -2.10 3.62
CA ILE A 74 -11.26 -3.19 4.60
C ILE A 74 -9.81 -3.27 5.09
N LEU A 75 -8.84 -3.26 4.18
CA LEU A 75 -7.42 -3.32 4.53
C LEU A 75 -6.98 -2.10 5.34
N SER A 76 -7.49 -0.91 5.00
CA SER A 76 -7.22 0.33 5.76
C SER A 76 -7.81 0.25 7.17
N GLY A 77 -9.01 -0.30 7.32
CA GLY A 77 -9.62 -0.53 8.64
C GLY A 77 -8.81 -1.51 9.50
N ILE A 78 -8.36 -2.62 8.91
CA ILE A 78 -7.48 -3.58 9.60
C ILE A 78 -6.17 -2.90 10.01
N ALA A 79 -5.54 -2.12 9.13
CA ALA A 79 -4.31 -1.39 9.43
C ALA A 79 -4.52 -0.41 10.59
N GLY A 80 -5.65 0.31 10.61
CA GLY A 80 -6.01 1.21 11.71
C GLY A 80 -6.12 0.48 13.05
N ILE A 81 -6.79 -0.66 13.09
CA ILE A 81 -6.90 -1.51 14.30
C ILE A 81 -5.50 -1.96 14.77
N LEU A 82 -4.65 -2.41 13.86
CA LEU A 82 -3.30 -2.84 14.19
C LEU A 82 -2.43 -1.70 14.73
N ILE A 83 -2.55 -0.49 14.17
CA ILE A 83 -1.84 0.70 14.65
C ILE A 83 -2.32 1.06 16.06
N CYS A 84 -3.63 1.17 16.30
CA CYS A 84 -4.19 1.46 17.62
C CYS A 84 -3.77 0.43 18.68
N SER A 85 -3.78 -0.86 18.32
CA SER A 85 -3.31 -1.94 19.19
C SER A 85 -1.81 -1.83 19.50
N ARG A 86 -0.99 -1.49 18.50
CA ARG A 86 0.46 -1.35 18.65
C ARG A 86 0.86 -0.22 19.60
N ILE A 87 0.18 0.94 19.49
CA ILE A 87 0.46 2.13 20.33
C ILE A 87 -0.31 2.14 21.64
N THR A 88 -1.19 1.16 21.86
CA THR A 88 -2.05 1.06 23.07
C THR A 88 -2.93 2.29 23.30
N SER A 89 -3.21 3.04 22.26
CA SER A 89 -3.95 4.32 22.31
C SER A 89 -4.83 4.51 21.07
N GLY A 90 -6.02 5.05 21.28
CA GLY A 90 -6.94 5.47 20.22
C GLY A 90 -6.78 6.97 19.95
N ASN A 91 -5.78 7.34 19.14
CA ASN A 91 -5.58 8.72 18.73
C ASN A 91 -5.79 8.85 17.22
N GLY A 92 -6.71 9.71 16.81
CA GLY A 92 -7.09 9.92 15.41
C GLY A 92 -5.99 10.53 14.52
N THR A 93 -4.96 11.14 15.11
CA THR A 93 -3.88 11.81 14.36
C THR A 93 -2.66 10.93 14.11
N VAL A 94 -2.57 9.75 14.72
CA VAL A 94 -1.37 8.89 14.65
C VAL A 94 -1.08 8.39 13.24
N ALA A 95 -2.12 8.18 12.42
CA ALA A 95 -1.98 7.70 11.06
C ALA A 95 -1.96 8.83 10.01
N GLU A 96 -1.88 10.08 10.43
CA GLU A 96 -1.79 11.23 9.52
C GLU A 96 -0.51 11.14 8.65
N GLY A 97 -0.67 11.24 7.33
CA GLY A 97 0.43 11.10 6.37
C GLY A 97 0.77 9.65 5.96
N TYR A 98 0.11 8.64 6.54
CA TYR A 98 0.34 7.24 6.16
C TYR A 98 -0.12 6.94 4.74
N GLU A 99 -1.10 7.67 4.22
CA GLU A 99 -1.52 7.60 2.83
C GLU A 99 -0.37 7.95 1.88
N MET A 100 0.41 8.99 2.19
CA MET A 100 1.58 9.39 1.40
C MET A 100 2.70 8.34 1.48
N ASN A 101 2.87 7.72 2.65
CA ASN A 101 3.82 6.63 2.81
C ASN A 101 3.41 5.41 1.97
N ALA A 102 2.13 5.05 1.96
CA ALA A 102 1.62 3.93 1.17
C ALA A 102 1.77 4.17 -0.34
N ILE A 103 1.44 5.39 -0.81
CA ILE A 103 1.61 5.79 -2.21
C ILE A 103 3.10 5.74 -2.59
N SER A 104 3.98 6.33 -1.77
CA SER A 104 5.42 6.33 -2.01
C SER A 104 5.98 4.91 -2.09
N ALA A 105 5.57 4.03 -1.17
CA ALA A 105 5.98 2.63 -1.15
C ALA A 105 5.53 1.89 -2.41
N ALA A 106 4.28 2.10 -2.86
CA ALA A 106 3.75 1.50 -4.07
C ALA A 106 4.53 1.95 -5.31
N VAL A 107 4.84 3.24 -5.40
CA VAL A 107 5.57 3.83 -6.53
C VAL A 107 7.02 3.36 -6.58
N ILE A 108 7.73 3.38 -5.45
CA ILE A 108 9.09 2.81 -5.33
C ILE A 108 9.08 1.33 -5.68
N GLY A 109 8.00 0.62 -5.30
CA GLY A 109 7.76 -0.79 -5.63
C GLY A 109 7.40 -1.07 -7.09
N GLY A 110 7.36 -0.04 -7.95
CA GLY A 110 7.13 -0.16 -9.40
C GLY A 110 5.65 -0.28 -9.78
N VAL A 111 4.73 0.18 -8.93
CA VAL A 111 3.31 0.30 -9.30
C VAL A 111 3.12 1.57 -10.14
N SER A 112 2.51 1.43 -11.32
CA SER A 112 2.23 2.57 -12.18
C SER A 112 1.14 3.47 -11.61
N MET A 113 1.42 4.76 -11.50
CA MET A 113 0.44 5.78 -11.08
C MET A 113 -0.65 6.01 -12.13
N THR A 114 -0.38 5.72 -13.38
CA THR A 114 -1.37 5.81 -14.47
C THR A 114 -2.20 4.54 -14.61
N GLY A 115 -1.93 3.52 -13.79
CA GLY A 115 -2.68 2.27 -13.72
C GLY A 115 -2.19 1.18 -14.69
N GLY A 116 -2.82 0.02 -14.59
CA GLY A 116 -2.63 -1.10 -15.52
C GLY A 116 -1.41 -1.97 -15.26
N SER A 117 -0.49 -1.58 -14.38
CA SER A 117 0.70 -2.39 -14.06
C SER A 117 1.16 -2.20 -12.62
N GLY A 118 1.71 -3.24 -12.05
CA GLY A 118 2.24 -3.28 -10.69
C GLY A 118 2.41 -4.71 -10.20
N ASN A 119 3.10 -4.87 -9.07
CA ASN A 119 3.31 -6.17 -8.44
C ASN A 119 3.28 -6.01 -6.92
N VAL A 120 2.57 -6.91 -6.25
CA VAL A 120 2.45 -6.92 -4.78
C VAL A 120 3.80 -7.10 -4.10
N LEU A 121 4.65 -7.99 -4.61
CA LEU A 121 5.99 -8.19 -4.05
C LEU A 121 6.87 -6.96 -4.22
N GLY A 122 6.75 -6.26 -5.36
CA GLY A 122 7.42 -4.97 -5.56
C GLY A 122 6.99 -3.94 -4.51
N MET A 123 5.69 -3.85 -4.20
CA MET A 123 5.17 -2.95 -3.16
C MET A 123 5.76 -3.25 -1.78
N VAL A 124 5.93 -4.55 -1.43
CA VAL A 124 6.57 -4.94 -0.15
C VAL A 124 8.01 -4.45 -0.10
N VAL A 125 8.78 -4.66 -1.18
CA VAL A 125 10.16 -4.16 -1.27
C VAL A 125 10.20 -2.63 -1.19
N GLY A 126 9.30 -1.94 -1.89
CA GLY A 126 9.17 -0.48 -1.82
C GLY A 126 8.87 0.02 -0.41
N ALA A 127 7.96 -0.67 0.31
CA ALA A 127 7.65 -0.34 1.70
C ALA A 127 8.86 -0.56 2.64
N MET A 128 9.63 -1.63 2.44
CA MET A 128 10.85 -1.88 3.21
C MET A 128 11.90 -0.78 2.97
N ILE A 129 12.14 -0.41 1.72
CA ILE A 129 13.08 0.66 1.36
C ILE A 129 12.64 1.98 2.00
N LEU A 130 11.36 2.34 1.87
CA LEU A 130 10.83 3.57 2.44
C LEU A 130 10.98 3.60 3.96
N THR A 131 10.68 2.48 4.64
CA THR A 131 10.80 2.36 6.10
C THR A 131 12.26 2.52 6.56
N ILE A 132 13.22 1.93 5.83
CA ILE A 132 14.65 2.10 6.12
C ILE A 132 15.07 3.55 5.99
N ILE A 133 14.64 4.23 4.91
CA ILE A 133 14.94 5.65 4.69
C ILE A 133 14.36 6.51 5.82
N GLN A 134 13.10 6.29 6.20
CA GLN A 134 12.45 7.04 7.28
C GLN A 134 13.14 6.82 8.61
N ASN A 135 13.43 5.57 8.96
CA ASN A 135 14.14 5.25 10.19
C ASN A 135 15.53 5.89 10.25
N SER A 136 16.23 5.95 9.12
CA SER A 136 17.50 6.64 9.02
C SER A 136 17.36 8.14 9.29
N PHE A 137 16.34 8.79 8.73
CA PHE A 137 16.06 10.20 9.01
C PHE A 137 15.71 10.47 10.46
N ASP A 138 14.93 9.57 11.08
CA ASP A 138 14.56 9.69 12.49
C ASP A 138 15.80 9.58 13.40
N ILE A 139 16.71 8.64 13.12
CA ILE A 139 17.99 8.49 13.85
C ILE A 139 18.87 9.72 13.68
N MET A 140 18.91 10.32 12.48
CA MET A 140 19.68 11.54 12.20
C MET A 140 19.03 12.81 12.77
N GLY A 141 17.85 12.72 13.36
CA GLY A 141 17.11 13.86 13.92
C GLY A 141 16.57 14.82 12.85
N VAL A 142 16.37 14.36 11.61
CA VAL A 142 15.83 15.18 10.53
C VAL A 142 14.36 15.52 10.81
N ASN A 143 14.03 16.81 10.79
CA ASN A 143 12.67 17.27 11.03
C ASN A 143 11.68 16.68 10.02
N SER A 144 10.48 16.29 10.52
CA SER A 144 9.41 15.67 9.73
C SER A 144 9.00 16.46 8.48
N PHE A 145 9.14 17.80 8.49
CA PHE A 145 8.85 18.63 7.31
C PHE A 145 9.80 18.31 6.14
N TYR A 146 11.09 18.14 6.42
CA TYR A 146 12.07 17.75 5.39
C TYR A 146 11.84 16.33 4.90
N GLN A 147 11.47 15.41 5.78
CA GLN A 147 11.09 14.05 5.40
C GLN A 147 9.91 14.05 4.42
N ASN A 148 8.86 14.83 4.69
CA ASN A 148 7.69 14.94 3.82
C ASN A 148 8.04 15.62 2.48
N LEU A 149 8.92 16.62 2.48
CA LEU A 149 9.42 17.23 1.25
C LEU A 149 10.16 16.22 0.37
N ILE A 150 11.04 15.41 0.96
CA ILE A 150 11.79 14.36 0.24
C ILE A 150 10.84 13.31 -0.34
N LYS A 151 9.83 12.87 0.43
CA LYS A 151 8.79 11.96 -0.08
C LYS A 151 8.05 12.54 -1.28
N GLY A 152 7.66 13.80 -1.22
CA GLY A 152 7.03 14.50 -2.35
C GLY A 152 7.91 14.51 -3.60
N ILE A 153 9.19 14.78 -3.44
CA ILE A 153 10.17 14.75 -4.54
C ILE A 153 10.31 13.34 -5.12
N ILE A 154 10.38 12.30 -4.28
CA ILE A 154 10.46 10.90 -4.72
C ILE A 154 9.23 10.54 -5.56
N ILE A 155 8.02 10.90 -5.10
CA ILE A 155 6.78 10.64 -5.84
C ILE A 155 6.80 11.35 -7.20
N LEU A 156 7.18 12.63 -7.24
CA LEU A 156 7.25 13.41 -8.48
C LEU A 156 8.23 12.80 -9.48
N LEU A 157 9.42 12.42 -9.04
CA LEU A 157 10.41 11.77 -9.89
C LEU A 157 9.91 10.44 -10.43
N ALA A 158 9.26 9.63 -9.60
CA ALA A 158 8.74 8.33 -10.00
C ALA A 158 7.59 8.46 -11.01
N VAL A 159 6.66 9.41 -10.81
CA VAL A 159 5.60 9.71 -11.78
C VAL A 159 6.19 10.17 -13.11
N PHE A 160 7.19 11.04 -13.07
CA PHE A 160 7.85 11.52 -14.27
C PHE A 160 8.53 10.38 -15.06
N LEU A 161 9.17 9.46 -14.37
CA LEU A 161 9.80 8.29 -14.98
C LEU A 161 8.76 7.31 -15.57
N ASP A 162 7.64 7.08 -14.86
CA ASP A 162 6.53 6.23 -15.35
C ASP A 162 5.92 6.80 -16.65
N LEU A 163 5.67 8.11 -16.69
CA LEU A 163 5.16 8.80 -17.87
C LEU A 163 6.12 8.73 -19.05
N ARG A 164 7.44 8.92 -18.83
CA ARG A 164 8.44 8.79 -19.89
C ARG A 164 8.57 7.35 -20.39
N GLY A 165 8.49 6.37 -19.51
CA GLY A 165 8.55 4.95 -19.86
C GLY A 165 7.41 4.51 -20.79
N LYS A 166 6.19 5.05 -20.59
CA LYS A 166 5.04 4.78 -21.45
C LYS A 166 5.11 5.48 -22.80
N LYS A 167 5.64 6.71 -22.86
CA LYS A 167 5.81 7.45 -24.14
C LYS A 167 6.78 6.78 -25.11
N LYS A 168 7.69 5.93 -24.63
CA LYS A 168 8.68 5.20 -25.43
C LYS A 168 8.16 3.87 -25.97
N LYS A 169 6.97 3.40 -25.48
CA LYS A 169 6.34 2.12 -25.89
C LYS A 169 5.17 2.31 -26.88
N ASN A 170 4.72 3.54 -27.13
CA ASN A 170 3.80 3.94 -28.20
C ASN A 170 4.60 4.60 -29.34
#